data_69a89d94c67e836fd6a5f3634b4dbbbb
#
_entry.id   69a89d94c67e836fd6a5f3634b4dbbbb
#
_cell.length_a   1.000
_cell.length_b   1.000
_cell.length_c   1.000
_cell.angle_alpha   90.00
_cell.angle_beta   90.00
_cell.angle_gamma   90.00
#
_symmetry.space_group_name_H-M   'P 1'
#
loop_
_entity.id
_entity.type
_entity.pdbx_description
1 polymer ?
#
loop_
_entity_poly.entity_id
_entity_poly.type
_entity_poly.pdbx_seq_one_letter_code
_entity_poly.pdbx_strand_id
1 'polypeptide(L)'
;MSDTSTPLILLTGATGYVGGRLLKALEQTGHRVRCLARRPQFLQPKVGPTTDVWAGDVLDPPSLSAALEGVHTAYYLIHSMNSTQDFEDTDRRAAEYFATAAKQAGVARIVYLGGLGESHSALSPHLRSRQEVGAILQQSGAQVLEFRSSIVIGSGSLSFELVRALTERIPVMIMPRWVSVATQPIAVEDLVAYLLAAVNLPLGASRIFEIGGADQVCYEDIMRNYARQRRLPRLMLLVPMLTPRLSSLWLGLVTPVYARIGRQLIDSIRHPTVVHDPAARQTFDINPMGIENAIARALGNEDQAFAQTRWSDTLSSGGVQPRWGGVRFGTRIVDSREVLVPVPPDAAFAPIRRIGGETGWYYADWLWRLRGFIDLLVGGVGSRRGRRHAEWLYPGETVDFWRVEIFEQDRQLRLFAEMKLPGRAWLEFEVEGEGEASRIRQTAIFDPVGVWGQLYWYVLYPLHQLIFAGMLRNIAAAAQQGETTPEGPKPIALETR
;
A
#
# COMPACT_ATOMS: atom_id res chain seq x y z
N MET A 1 40.84 -3.11 -16.95
CA MET A 1 39.43 -2.69 -17.08
C MET A 1 38.77 -3.07 -15.77
N SER A 2 38.60 -2.10 -14.87
CA SER A 2 37.95 -2.30 -13.60
C SER A 2 36.45 -2.60 -13.85
N ASP A 3 36.03 -3.78 -13.45
CA ASP A 3 34.63 -4.19 -13.44
C ASP A 3 33.86 -3.28 -12.49
N THR A 4 33.26 -2.21 -13.02
CA THR A 4 32.41 -1.29 -12.26
C THR A 4 31.04 -1.94 -12.08
N SER A 5 31.00 -3.06 -11.33
CA SER A 5 29.73 -3.63 -10.93
C SER A 5 29.02 -2.65 -10.04
N THR A 6 27.80 -2.26 -10.41
CA THR A 6 26.92 -1.39 -9.61
C THR A 6 26.86 -1.92 -8.17
N PRO A 7 27.13 -1.09 -7.15
CA PRO A 7 27.15 -1.53 -5.75
C PRO A 7 25.86 -2.25 -5.36
N LEU A 8 25.99 -3.38 -4.68
CA LEU A 8 24.85 -4.16 -4.22
C LEU A 8 24.16 -3.46 -3.03
N ILE A 9 22.84 -3.33 -3.11
CA ILE A 9 22.01 -2.75 -2.08
C ILE A 9 21.20 -3.86 -1.39
N LEU A 10 21.26 -3.95 -0.06
CA LEU A 10 20.31 -4.74 0.71
C LEU A 10 19.10 -3.89 1.09
N LEU A 11 17.90 -4.38 0.82
CA LEU A 11 16.64 -3.78 1.25
C LEU A 11 15.91 -4.71 2.21
N THR A 12 15.82 -4.32 3.49
CA THR A 12 14.93 -4.94 4.45
C THR A 12 13.59 -4.21 4.48
N GLY A 13 12.50 -4.93 4.75
CA GLY A 13 11.16 -4.32 4.76
C GLY A 13 10.58 -4.05 3.37
N ALA A 14 11.07 -4.69 2.30
CA ALA A 14 10.58 -4.55 0.93
C ALA A 14 9.09 -4.86 0.74
N THR A 15 8.50 -5.69 1.60
CA THR A 15 7.05 -5.97 1.62
C THR A 15 6.23 -4.88 2.31
N GLY A 16 6.88 -3.92 2.98
CA GLY A 16 6.24 -2.80 3.66
C GLY A 16 5.86 -1.66 2.72
N TYR A 17 5.07 -0.71 3.25
CA TYR A 17 4.55 0.43 2.49
C TYR A 17 5.66 1.30 1.85
N VAL A 18 6.63 1.74 2.64
CA VAL A 18 7.77 2.55 2.17
C VAL A 18 8.77 1.70 1.39
N GLY A 19 9.11 0.51 1.93
CA GLY A 19 10.12 -0.36 1.33
C GLY A 19 9.72 -0.86 -0.06
N GLY A 20 8.45 -1.21 -0.29
CA GLY A 20 7.99 -1.63 -1.61
C GLY A 20 8.01 -0.50 -2.66
N ARG A 21 7.78 0.76 -2.25
CA ARG A 21 7.89 1.92 -3.14
C ARG A 21 9.35 2.26 -3.43
N LEU A 22 10.20 2.17 -2.41
CA LEU A 22 11.64 2.35 -2.58
C LEU A 22 12.24 1.28 -3.49
N LEU A 23 11.82 0.02 -3.34
CA LEU A 23 12.26 -1.07 -4.22
C LEU A 23 12.03 -0.71 -5.69
N LYS A 24 10.82 -0.28 -6.05
CA LYS A 24 10.51 0.14 -7.43
C LYS A 24 11.37 1.30 -7.91
N ALA A 25 11.60 2.30 -7.05
CA ALA A 25 12.45 3.44 -7.39
C ALA A 25 13.91 3.00 -7.63
N LEU A 26 14.44 2.08 -6.81
CA LEU A 26 15.77 1.52 -6.97
C LEU A 26 15.88 0.70 -8.27
N GLU A 27 14.90 -0.11 -8.59
CA GLU A 27 14.85 -0.88 -9.85
C GLU A 27 14.78 0.04 -11.07
N GLN A 28 13.96 1.07 -11.04
CA GLN A 28 13.83 2.06 -12.13
C GLN A 28 15.11 2.83 -12.39
N THR A 29 15.94 3.02 -11.37
CA THR A 29 17.25 3.67 -11.48
C THR A 29 18.40 2.69 -11.76
N GLY A 30 18.08 1.40 -12.00
CA GLY A 30 19.04 0.38 -12.44
C GLY A 30 19.96 -0.16 -11.34
N HIS A 31 19.62 0.04 -10.06
CA HIS A 31 20.39 -0.52 -8.95
C HIS A 31 20.20 -2.03 -8.83
N ARG A 32 21.30 -2.71 -8.43
CA ARG A 32 21.24 -4.12 -8.01
C ARG A 32 20.74 -4.20 -6.57
N VAL A 33 19.62 -4.88 -6.36
CA VAL A 33 18.96 -4.95 -5.06
C VAL A 33 18.87 -6.39 -4.58
N ARG A 34 19.20 -6.63 -3.32
CA ARG A 34 18.90 -7.85 -2.59
C ARG A 34 17.84 -7.54 -1.57
N CYS A 35 16.71 -8.22 -1.62
CA CYS A 35 15.62 -8.07 -0.64
C CYS A 35 15.69 -9.20 0.39
N LEU A 36 15.70 -8.87 1.69
CA LEU A 36 15.54 -9.84 2.75
C LEU A 36 14.05 -9.95 3.12
N ALA A 37 13.47 -11.13 2.96
CA ALA A 37 12.05 -11.37 3.22
C ALA A 37 11.85 -12.69 3.98
N ARG A 38 10.97 -12.67 5.00
CA ARG A 38 10.59 -13.87 5.75
C ARG A 38 9.87 -14.91 4.88
N ARG A 39 9.19 -14.44 3.85
CA ARG A 39 8.42 -15.24 2.90
C ARG A 39 8.69 -14.76 1.48
N PRO A 40 9.78 -15.24 0.85
CA PRO A 40 10.21 -14.78 -0.48
C PRO A 40 9.15 -14.99 -1.56
N GLN A 41 8.36 -16.04 -1.47
CA GLN A 41 7.32 -16.38 -2.45
C GLN A 41 6.27 -15.27 -2.67
N PHE A 42 6.07 -14.36 -1.71
CA PHE A 42 5.15 -13.22 -1.87
C PHE A 42 5.81 -11.99 -2.52
N LEU A 43 7.15 -11.93 -2.51
CA LEU A 43 7.89 -10.82 -3.08
C LEU A 43 8.47 -11.17 -4.46
N GLN A 44 8.90 -12.41 -4.66
CA GLN A 44 9.52 -12.88 -5.89
C GLN A 44 8.75 -12.55 -7.18
N PRO A 45 7.39 -12.68 -7.24
CA PRO A 45 6.64 -12.33 -8.45
C PRO A 45 6.54 -10.83 -8.72
N LYS A 46 6.95 -9.97 -7.76
CA LYS A 46 6.76 -8.52 -7.80
C LYS A 46 8.04 -7.74 -8.10
N VAL A 47 9.17 -8.43 -8.19
CA VAL A 47 10.49 -7.81 -8.37
C VAL A 47 10.95 -7.88 -9.81
N GLY A 48 11.75 -6.89 -10.21
CA GLY A 48 12.39 -6.83 -11.52
C GLY A 48 13.65 -7.72 -11.63
N PRO A 49 14.24 -7.81 -12.84
CA PRO A 49 15.38 -8.70 -13.12
C PRO A 49 16.67 -8.31 -12.39
N THR A 50 16.76 -7.09 -11.86
CA THR A 50 17.93 -6.60 -11.10
C THR A 50 17.82 -6.85 -9.61
N THR A 51 16.77 -7.54 -9.17
CA THR A 51 16.47 -7.78 -7.76
C THR A 51 16.46 -9.26 -7.42
N ASP A 52 17.27 -9.64 -6.42
CA ASP A 52 17.28 -10.96 -5.81
C ASP A 52 16.47 -10.96 -4.52
N VAL A 53 15.64 -11.99 -4.29
CA VAL A 53 14.88 -12.15 -3.05
C VAL A 53 15.44 -13.30 -2.25
N TRP A 54 15.88 -13.00 -1.03
CA TRP A 54 16.49 -13.95 -0.11
C TRP A 54 15.55 -14.23 1.07
N ALA A 55 15.46 -15.51 1.44
CA ALA A 55 14.76 -15.92 2.65
C ALA A 55 15.55 -15.57 3.89
N GLY A 56 14.94 -14.92 4.88
CA GLY A 56 15.58 -14.65 6.16
C GLY A 56 14.76 -13.74 7.05
N ASP A 57 15.18 -13.66 8.31
CA ASP A 57 14.59 -12.82 9.35
C ASP A 57 15.69 -11.98 10.03
N VAL A 58 15.41 -10.73 10.34
CA VAL A 58 16.33 -9.87 11.08
C VAL A 58 16.58 -10.34 12.52
N LEU A 59 15.73 -11.21 13.04
CA LEU A 59 15.90 -11.87 14.31
C LEU A 59 16.71 -13.18 14.21
N ASP A 60 17.13 -13.56 13.01
CA ASP A 60 17.98 -14.74 12.76
C ASP A 60 19.37 -14.30 12.26
N PRO A 61 20.40 -14.26 13.15
CA PRO A 61 21.73 -13.80 12.80
C PRO A 61 22.39 -14.54 11.61
N PRO A 62 22.27 -15.87 11.45
CA PRO A 62 22.81 -16.56 10.27
C PRO A 62 22.24 -16.05 8.96
N SER A 63 20.92 -15.86 8.88
CA SER A 63 20.28 -15.34 7.66
C SER A 63 20.68 -13.91 7.36
N LEU A 64 20.90 -13.07 8.38
CA LEU A 64 21.42 -11.70 8.21
C LEU A 64 22.85 -11.70 7.67
N SER A 65 23.73 -12.52 8.22
CA SER A 65 25.14 -12.59 7.76
C SER A 65 25.20 -12.97 6.29
N ALA A 66 24.46 -13.98 5.86
CA ALA A 66 24.39 -14.37 4.46
C ALA A 66 23.81 -13.27 3.56
N ALA A 67 22.73 -12.60 4.01
CA ALA A 67 22.10 -11.55 3.23
C ALA A 67 22.97 -10.30 3.06
N LEU A 68 23.85 -9.99 4.02
CA LEU A 68 24.72 -8.83 4.02
C LEU A 68 26.05 -9.06 3.28
N GLU A 69 26.35 -10.28 2.88
CA GLU A 69 27.58 -10.59 2.15
C GLU A 69 27.69 -9.81 0.82
N GLY A 70 28.76 -9.04 0.65
CA GLY A 70 29.04 -8.21 -0.52
C GLY A 70 28.15 -6.97 -0.66
N VAL A 71 27.35 -6.63 0.36
CA VAL A 71 26.49 -5.46 0.38
C VAL A 71 27.30 -4.19 0.68
N HIS A 72 27.16 -3.18 -0.19
CA HIS A 72 27.74 -1.86 0.03
C HIS A 72 26.83 -0.95 0.87
N THR A 73 25.53 -0.91 0.54
CA THR A 73 24.52 -0.06 1.19
C THR A 73 23.36 -0.91 1.67
N ALA A 74 22.94 -0.74 2.91
CA ALA A 74 21.82 -1.48 3.47
C ALA A 74 20.72 -0.54 3.96
N TYR A 75 19.49 -0.78 3.51
CA TYR A 75 18.29 -0.10 4.02
C TYR A 75 17.66 -0.89 5.15
N TYR A 76 17.56 -0.27 6.32
CA TYR A 76 16.85 -0.81 7.46
C TYR A 76 15.47 -0.16 7.61
N LEU A 77 14.44 -0.79 7.01
CA LEU A 77 13.06 -0.29 6.98
C LEU A 77 12.08 -1.21 7.70
N ILE A 78 12.56 -1.91 8.73
CA ILE A 78 11.75 -2.82 9.54
C ILE A 78 11.25 -2.10 10.80
N HIS A 79 10.01 -2.43 11.16
CA HIS A 79 9.41 -1.99 12.40
C HIS A 79 8.33 -2.97 12.87
N SER A 80 8.41 -3.37 14.16
CA SER A 80 7.58 -4.44 14.75
C SER A 80 6.26 -3.95 15.33
N MET A 81 5.52 -3.05 14.63
CA MET A 81 4.23 -2.50 15.11
C MET A 81 3.13 -3.55 15.37
N ASN A 82 3.32 -4.78 14.90
CA ASN A 82 2.31 -5.86 14.99
C ASN A 82 2.52 -6.82 16.17
N SER A 83 3.61 -6.70 16.92
CA SER A 83 3.86 -7.55 18.10
C SER A 83 3.11 -7.05 19.33
N THR A 84 2.51 -7.96 20.09
CA THR A 84 1.46 -7.62 21.07
C THR A 84 1.96 -7.26 22.45
N GLN A 85 3.23 -7.46 22.81
CA GLN A 85 3.72 -7.19 24.18
C GLN A 85 5.12 -6.61 24.34
N ASP A 86 6.09 -6.84 23.45
CA ASP A 86 7.47 -6.35 23.60
C ASP A 86 8.07 -5.82 22.30
N PHE A 87 7.35 -4.89 21.61
CA PHE A 87 7.84 -4.38 20.35
C PHE A 87 9.16 -3.60 20.51
N GLU A 88 9.35 -2.87 21.63
CA GLU A 88 10.59 -2.14 21.93
C GLU A 88 11.79 -3.10 22.06
N ASP A 89 11.63 -4.22 22.77
CA ASP A 89 12.68 -5.24 22.89
C ASP A 89 12.95 -5.97 21.58
N THR A 90 11.88 -6.28 20.82
CA THR A 90 12.01 -6.91 19.51
C THR A 90 12.74 -6.02 18.51
N ASP A 91 12.39 -4.72 18.46
CA ASP A 91 13.03 -3.75 17.58
C ASP A 91 14.50 -3.53 17.98
N ARG A 92 14.80 -3.47 19.29
CA ARG A 92 16.17 -3.37 19.83
C ARG A 92 17.02 -4.56 19.41
N ARG A 93 16.58 -5.78 19.68
CA ARG A 93 17.31 -7.00 19.31
C ARG A 93 17.54 -7.13 17.82
N ALA A 94 16.53 -6.82 17.01
CA ALA A 94 16.65 -6.82 15.55
C ALA A 94 17.72 -5.83 15.07
N ALA A 95 17.76 -4.62 15.66
CA ALA A 95 18.77 -3.62 15.34
C ALA A 95 20.17 -4.02 15.79
N GLU A 96 20.33 -4.64 16.96
CA GLU A 96 21.61 -5.15 17.47
C GLU A 96 22.18 -6.25 16.57
N TYR A 97 21.35 -7.22 16.18
CA TYR A 97 21.76 -8.28 15.26
C TYR A 97 22.14 -7.73 13.89
N PHE A 98 21.34 -6.78 13.37
CA PHE A 98 21.63 -6.15 12.10
C PHE A 98 22.92 -5.32 12.12
N ALA A 99 23.12 -4.50 13.16
CA ALA A 99 24.33 -3.69 13.30
C ALA A 99 25.59 -4.58 13.41
N THR A 100 25.50 -5.68 14.18
CA THR A 100 26.60 -6.65 14.33
C THR A 100 26.92 -7.33 13.00
N ALA A 101 25.92 -7.82 12.28
CA ALA A 101 26.11 -8.49 10.99
C ALA A 101 26.61 -7.51 9.92
N ALA A 102 26.12 -6.28 9.90
CA ALA A 102 26.58 -5.23 8.98
C ALA A 102 28.07 -4.87 9.22
N LYS A 103 28.49 -4.80 10.49
CA LYS A 103 29.89 -4.60 10.86
C LYS A 103 30.78 -5.74 10.37
N GLN A 104 30.36 -6.98 10.58
CA GLN A 104 31.11 -8.17 10.14
C GLN A 104 31.22 -8.27 8.62
N ALA A 105 30.14 -7.89 7.91
CA ALA A 105 30.13 -7.88 6.44
C ALA A 105 30.85 -6.68 5.80
N GLY A 106 31.28 -5.69 6.59
CA GLY A 106 31.95 -4.49 6.09
C GLY A 106 31.03 -3.57 5.28
N VAL A 107 29.74 -3.50 5.64
CA VAL A 107 28.76 -2.61 5.00
C VAL A 107 29.25 -1.16 5.12
N ALA A 108 29.34 -0.44 3.99
CA ALA A 108 29.84 0.93 3.99
C ALA A 108 28.80 1.95 4.47
N ARG A 109 27.51 1.71 4.17
CA ARG A 109 26.41 2.61 4.52
C ARG A 109 25.17 1.88 4.97
N ILE A 110 24.52 2.43 6.02
CA ILE A 110 23.17 2.05 6.43
C ILE A 110 22.25 3.26 6.28
N VAL A 111 21.11 3.07 5.63
CA VAL A 111 20.03 4.08 5.53
C VAL A 111 18.87 3.63 6.39
N TYR A 112 18.48 4.45 7.34
CA TYR A 112 17.43 4.16 8.30
C TYR A 112 16.33 5.22 8.26
N LEU A 113 15.08 4.79 8.32
CA LEU A 113 13.92 5.67 8.46
C LEU A 113 13.44 5.66 9.90
N GLY A 114 13.70 6.74 10.63
CA GLY A 114 13.28 6.97 12.01
C GLY A 114 12.01 7.81 12.14
N GLY A 115 11.63 8.13 13.37
CA GLY A 115 10.52 9.03 13.70
C GLY A 115 11.00 10.39 14.14
N LEU A 116 10.33 11.46 13.66
CA LEU A 116 10.59 12.83 14.09
C LEU A 116 10.00 13.08 15.48
N GLY A 117 10.75 13.73 16.34
CA GLY A 117 10.36 14.11 17.70
C GLY A 117 11.54 14.67 18.49
N GLU A 118 11.27 15.59 19.40
CA GLU A 118 12.30 16.26 20.20
C GLU A 118 12.93 15.29 21.21
N SER A 119 14.24 15.15 21.17
CA SER A 119 15.01 14.23 22.03
C SER A 119 14.96 14.56 23.51
N HIS A 120 14.53 15.80 23.88
CA HIS A 120 14.48 16.28 25.27
C HIS A 120 13.09 16.18 25.90
N SER A 121 12.05 15.81 25.16
CA SER A 121 10.70 15.60 25.68
C SER A 121 10.49 14.15 26.11
N ALA A 122 9.50 13.91 26.97
CA ALA A 122 9.08 12.55 27.34
C ALA A 122 8.40 11.88 26.13
N LEU A 123 9.20 11.34 25.21
CA LEU A 123 8.74 10.71 23.99
C LEU A 123 7.79 9.53 24.25
N SER A 124 6.85 9.30 23.34
CA SER A 124 6.06 8.07 23.35
C SER A 124 6.96 6.83 23.24
N PRO A 125 6.56 5.68 23.78
CA PRO A 125 7.33 4.43 23.64
C PRO A 125 7.73 4.14 22.20
N HIS A 126 6.83 4.39 21.25
CA HIS A 126 7.08 4.22 19.84
C HIS A 126 8.19 5.12 19.28
N LEU A 127 8.17 6.43 19.59
CA LEU A 127 9.21 7.36 19.11
C LEU A 127 10.56 7.08 19.79
N ARG A 128 10.54 6.70 21.06
CA ARG A 128 11.74 6.31 21.81
C ARG A 128 12.41 5.07 21.19
N SER A 129 11.65 4.00 20.91
CA SER A 129 12.15 2.80 20.23
C SER A 129 12.80 3.15 18.88
N ARG A 130 12.17 4.03 18.09
CA ARG A 130 12.72 4.47 16.80
C ARG A 130 14.07 5.18 16.93
N GLN A 131 14.22 6.05 17.94
CA GLN A 131 15.49 6.74 18.17
C GLN A 131 16.56 5.80 18.74
N GLU A 132 16.17 4.85 19.60
CA GLU A 132 17.06 3.80 20.13
C GLU A 132 17.62 2.92 18.99
N VAL A 133 16.77 2.48 18.06
CA VAL A 133 17.21 1.74 16.86
C VAL A 133 18.25 2.54 16.06
N GLY A 134 18.02 3.84 15.83
CA GLY A 134 19.01 4.70 15.17
C GLY A 134 20.36 4.73 15.89
N ALA A 135 20.35 4.86 17.21
CA ALA A 135 21.57 4.87 18.03
C ALA A 135 22.32 3.51 18.00
N ILE A 136 21.59 2.40 17.99
CA ILE A 136 22.18 1.05 17.86
C ILE A 136 22.84 0.87 16.48
N LEU A 137 22.16 1.26 15.41
CA LEU A 137 22.70 1.14 14.05
C LEU A 137 24.01 1.94 13.88
N GLN A 138 24.16 3.09 14.57
CA GLN A 138 25.40 3.87 14.54
C GLN A 138 26.61 3.12 15.11
N GLN A 139 26.40 2.05 15.90
CA GLN A 139 27.48 1.23 16.45
C GLN A 139 28.02 0.19 15.44
N SER A 140 27.41 0.07 14.28
CA SER A 140 27.83 -0.85 13.20
C SER A 140 29.20 -0.53 12.60
N GLY A 141 29.70 0.71 12.77
CA GLY A 141 30.91 1.19 12.09
C GLY A 141 30.68 1.65 10.63
N ALA A 142 29.48 1.42 10.06
CA ALA A 142 29.09 1.98 8.78
C ALA A 142 28.70 3.45 8.90
N GLN A 143 28.70 4.19 7.80
CA GLN A 143 28.03 5.49 7.74
C GLN A 143 26.51 5.29 7.88
N VAL A 144 25.91 5.83 8.92
CA VAL A 144 24.46 5.78 9.11
C VAL A 144 23.82 7.09 8.69
N LEU A 145 22.92 7.03 7.72
CA LEU A 145 22.04 8.13 7.32
C LEU A 145 20.65 7.86 7.88
N GLU A 146 20.32 8.52 8.98
CA GLU A 146 19.01 8.40 9.63
C GLU A 146 18.10 9.52 9.15
N PHE A 147 17.01 9.16 8.48
CA PHE A 147 15.94 10.09 8.09
C PHE A 147 14.83 10.02 9.14
N ARG A 148 14.57 11.13 9.80
CA ARG A 148 13.46 11.26 10.76
C ARG A 148 12.29 11.97 10.10
N SER A 149 11.16 11.30 9.99
CA SER A 149 9.94 11.87 9.40
C SER A 149 8.78 11.86 10.39
N SER A 150 7.85 12.78 10.17
CA SER A 150 6.52 12.78 10.78
C SER A 150 5.60 11.79 10.07
N ILE A 151 4.32 12.08 10.00
CA ILE A 151 3.34 11.25 9.27
C ILE A 151 3.59 11.28 7.77
N VAL A 152 3.45 10.11 7.14
CA VAL A 152 3.59 9.97 5.69
C VAL A 152 2.21 10.04 5.05
N ILE A 153 2.03 10.98 4.13
CA ILE A 153 0.81 11.15 3.34
C ILE A 153 0.94 10.36 2.05
N GLY A 154 0.01 9.44 1.84
CA GLY A 154 -0.05 8.64 0.62
C GLY A 154 -1.04 7.48 0.77
N SER A 155 -1.64 7.06 -0.32
CA SER A 155 -2.59 5.95 -0.33
C SER A 155 -1.95 4.66 0.20
N GLY A 156 -2.59 4.02 1.18
CA GLY A 156 -2.07 2.84 1.86
C GLY A 156 -1.11 3.12 3.03
N SER A 157 -0.74 4.38 3.31
CA SER A 157 -0.04 4.75 4.54
C SER A 157 -0.97 4.63 5.74
N LEU A 158 -0.50 3.98 6.81
CA LEU A 158 -1.33 3.74 8.00
C LEU A 158 -1.89 5.04 8.60
N SER A 159 -1.05 6.07 8.74
CA SER A 159 -1.44 7.36 9.31
C SER A 159 -2.45 8.10 8.42
N PHE A 160 -2.25 8.08 7.12
CA PHE A 160 -3.16 8.71 6.17
C PHE A 160 -4.50 7.96 6.10
N GLU A 161 -4.48 6.63 6.10
CA GLU A 161 -5.70 5.82 6.11
C GLU A 161 -6.50 6.02 7.40
N LEU A 162 -5.86 6.29 8.53
CA LEU A 162 -6.55 6.67 9.76
C LEU A 162 -7.28 8.01 9.62
N VAL A 163 -6.59 9.05 9.12
CA VAL A 163 -7.19 10.37 8.81
C VAL A 163 -8.39 10.20 7.88
N ARG A 164 -8.20 9.46 6.81
CA ARG A 164 -9.23 9.13 5.83
C ARG A 164 -10.43 8.43 6.48
N ALA A 165 -10.19 7.34 7.23
CA ALA A 165 -11.25 6.56 7.87
C ALA A 165 -12.10 7.41 8.84
N LEU A 166 -11.46 8.27 9.63
CA LEU A 166 -12.16 9.18 10.54
C LEU A 166 -13.00 10.20 9.76
N THR A 167 -12.38 10.83 8.76
CA THR A 167 -13.06 11.90 7.99
C THR A 167 -14.21 11.35 7.15
N GLU A 168 -14.08 10.17 6.56
CA GLU A 168 -15.15 9.56 5.75
C GLU A 168 -16.34 9.09 6.58
N ARG A 169 -16.11 8.60 7.81
CA ARG A 169 -17.14 7.95 8.62
C ARG A 169 -17.91 8.88 9.53
N ILE A 170 -17.29 9.98 9.96
CA ILE A 170 -17.82 10.80 11.04
C ILE A 170 -18.24 12.17 10.52
N PRO A 171 -19.56 12.42 10.34
CA PRO A 171 -20.05 13.72 9.90
C PRO A 171 -19.84 14.84 10.94
N VAL A 172 -19.97 14.50 12.23
CA VAL A 172 -19.71 15.39 13.35
C VAL A 172 -18.56 14.83 14.16
N MET A 173 -17.38 15.45 14.03
CA MET A 173 -16.14 15.00 14.62
C MET A 173 -15.90 15.75 15.94
N ILE A 174 -16.00 15.06 17.05
CA ILE A 174 -15.62 15.58 18.37
C ILE A 174 -14.14 15.27 18.57
N MET A 175 -13.32 16.32 18.57
CA MET A 175 -11.86 16.18 18.53
C MET A 175 -11.23 16.62 19.84
N PRO A 176 -10.32 15.81 20.44
CA PRO A 176 -9.58 16.21 21.62
C PRO A 176 -8.49 17.24 21.26
N ARG A 177 -8.03 18.01 22.26
CA ARG A 177 -7.00 19.07 22.05
C ARG A 177 -5.70 18.61 21.39
N TRP A 178 -5.32 17.35 21.53
CA TRP A 178 -4.08 16.86 20.93
C TRP A 178 -4.09 16.83 19.41
N VAL A 179 -5.24 16.89 18.76
CA VAL A 179 -5.29 17.01 17.27
C VAL A 179 -4.77 18.35 16.75
N SER A 180 -4.62 19.34 17.64
CA SER A 180 -4.04 20.66 17.32
C SER A 180 -2.52 20.71 17.53
N VAL A 181 -1.87 19.60 17.85
CA VAL A 181 -0.41 19.53 17.98
C VAL A 181 0.24 19.66 16.59
N ALA A 182 1.28 20.50 16.54
CA ALA A 182 1.98 20.76 15.29
C ALA A 182 2.69 19.53 14.75
N THR A 183 2.54 19.28 13.47
CA THR A 183 3.18 18.21 12.72
C THR A 183 3.61 18.73 11.34
N GLN A 184 4.60 18.08 10.75
CA GLN A 184 5.07 18.40 9.40
C GLN A 184 5.02 17.16 8.53
N PRO A 185 3.84 16.85 7.97
CA PRO A 185 3.62 15.65 7.16
C PRO A 185 4.49 15.69 5.91
N ILE A 186 4.89 14.51 5.43
CA ILE A 186 5.64 14.36 4.18
C ILE A 186 4.89 13.47 3.20
N ALA A 187 4.85 13.83 1.92
CA ALA A 187 4.35 12.94 0.88
C ALA A 187 5.25 11.73 0.72
N VAL A 188 4.67 10.57 0.43
CA VAL A 188 5.46 9.33 0.28
C VAL A 188 6.45 9.41 -0.86
N GLU A 189 6.12 10.13 -1.92
CA GLU A 189 7.00 10.35 -3.06
C GLU A 189 8.26 11.13 -2.65
N ASP A 190 8.09 12.21 -1.89
CA ASP A 190 9.21 13.01 -1.37
C ASP A 190 10.07 12.21 -0.40
N LEU A 191 9.43 11.41 0.48
CA LEU A 191 10.13 10.49 1.37
C LEU A 191 10.99 9.48 0.58
N VAL A 192 10.42 8.86 -0.45
CA VAL A 192 11.14 7.90 -1.31
C VAL A 192 12.28 8.61 -2.05
N ALA A 193 12.07 9.85 -2.51
CA ALA A 193 13.12 10.64 -3.15
C ALA A 193 14.32 10.87 -2.22
N TYR A 194 14.10 11.23 -0.95
CA TYR A 194 15.18 11.35 0.05
C TYR A 194 15.91 10.03 0.27
N LEU A 195 15.17 8.94 0.44
CA LEU A 195 15.78 7.62 0.63
C LEU A 195 16.59 7.19 -0.60
N LEU A 196 16.09 7.41 -1.80
CA LEU A 196 16.78 7.10 -3.03
C LEU A 196 18.05 7.95 -3.20
N ALA A 197 17.97 9.26 -2.94
CA ALA A 197 19.11 10.17 -3.03
C ALA A 197 20.26 9.81 -2.06
N ALA A 198 19.94 9.16 -0.94
CA ALA A 198 20.92 8.70 0.03
C ALA A 198 21.96 7.73 -0.55
N VAL A 199 21.62 6.97 -1.60
CA VAL A 199 22.57 6.03 -2.25
C VAL A 199 23.76 6.77 -2.82
N ASN A 200 23.51 7.94 -3.42
CA ASN A 200 24.50 8.71 -4.16
C ASN A 200 25.26 9.75 -3.30
N LEU A 201 24.90 9.89 -2.02
CA LEU A 201 25.60 10.80 -1.13
C LEU A 201 27.05 10.30 -0.92
N PRO A 202 28.08 11.15 -0.97
CA PRO A 202 29.44 10.74 -0.65
C PRO A 202 29.55 10.08 0.74
N LEU A 203 30.40 9.07 0.88
CA LEU A 203 30.67 8.46 2.18
C LEU A 203 31.33 9.50 3.11
N GLY A 204 30.96 9.47 4.37
CA GLY A 204 31.44 10.42 5.38
C GLY A 204 30.94 10.06 6.78
N ALA A 205 30.83 11.04 7.66
CA ALA A 205 30.27 10.84 8.99
C ALA A 205 28.79 10.46 8.95
N SER A 206 28.34 9.70 9.95
CA SER A 206 26.91 9.44 10.17
C SER A 206 26.16 10.75 10.41
N ARG A 207 24.94 10.85 9.86
CA ARG A 207 24.11 12.06 9.95
C ARG A 207 22.66 11.71 10.20
N ILE A 208 22.01 12.57 10.97
CA ILE A 208 20.56 12.55 11.15
C ILE A 208 19.98 13.67 10.27
N PHE A 209 18.96 13.36 9.48
CA PHE A 209 18.25 14.30 8.64
C PHE A 209 16.78 14.35 9.06
N GLU A 210 16.33 15.49 9.52
CA GLU A 210 14.91 15.74 9.74
C GLU A 210 14.24 16.09 8.41
N ILE A 211 13.21 15.32 8.04
CA ILE A 211 12.49 15.50 6.77
C ILE A 211 11.00 15.69 6.98
N GLY A 212 10.42 16.62 6.24
CA GLY A 212 9.00 16.96 6.28
C GLY A 212 8.56 17.62 4.98
N GLY A 213 7.27 17.76 4.78
CA GLY A 213 6.69 18.53 3.68
C GLY A 213 6.97 20.04 3.79
N ALA A 214 6.40 20.80 2.87
CA ALA A 214 6.57 22.26 2.87
C ALA A 214 5.84 22.92 4.05
N ASP A 215 4.73 22.35 4.50
CA ASP A 215 3.83 22.97 5.47
C ASP A 215 3.93 22.34 6.85
N GLN A 216 3.92 23.21 7.88
CA GLN A 216 3.64 22.82 9.25
C GLN A 216 2.13 23.00 9.50
N VAL A 217 1.48 21.92 9.91
CA VAL A 217 0.03 21.83 10.09
C VAL A 217 -0.30 21.05 11.37
N CYS A 218 -1.57 20.90 11.69
CA CYS A 218 -2.01 19.96 12.72
C CYS A 218 -2.93 18.87 12.12
N TYR A 219 -3.28 17.86 12.90
CA TYR A 219 -4.15 16.78 12.41
C TYR A 219 -5.54 17.27 11.99
N GLU A 220 -6.05 18.30 12.65
CA GLU A 220 -7.30 18.96 12.27
C GLU A 220 -7.20 19.53 10.84
N ASP A 221 -6.09 20.21 10.53
CA ASP A 221 -5.87 20.78 9.20
C ASP A 221 -5.81 19.72 8.11
N ILE A 222 -5.15 18.59 8.41
CA ILE A 222 -5.07 17.45 7.49
C ILE A 222 -6.47 16.90 7.21
N MET A 223 -7.28 16.65 8.27
CA MET A 223 -8.64 16.15 8.14
C MET A 223 -9.55 17.16 7.42
N ARG A 224 -9.41 18.44 7.70
CA ARG A 224 -10.17 19.51 7.04
C ARG A 224 -9.82 19.62 5.56
N ASN A 225 -8.55 19.54 5.22
CA ASN A 225 -8.08 19.54 3.83
C ASN A 225 -8.59 18.32 3.08
N TYR A 226 -8.49 17.13 3.68
CA TYR A 226 -9.04 15.90 3.12
C TYR A 226 -10.55 16.02 2.84
N ALA A 227 -11.33 16.48 3.84
CA ALA A 227 -12.78 16.65 3.72
C ALA A 227 -13.13 17.60 2.56
N ARG A 228 -12.42 18.73 2.44
CA ARG A 228 -12.61 19.72 1.37
C ARG A 228 -12.37 19.11 -0.02
N GLN A 229 -11.28 18.37 -0.20
CA GLN A 229 -10.95 17.75 -1.49
C GLN A 229 -11.94 16.63 -1.88
N ARG A 230 -12.46 15.92 -0.88
CA ARG A 230 -13.51 14.89 -1.08
C ARG A 230 -14.93 15.48 -1.11
N ARG A 231 -15.09 16.79 -0.96
CA ARG A 231 -16.39 17.49 -0.91
C ARG A 231 -17.31 16.95 0.17
N LEU A 232 -16.75 16.60 1.33
CA LEU A 232 -17.49 16.06 2.46
C LEU A 232 -17.78 17.20 3.46
N PRO A 233 -19.04 17.56 3.71
CA PRO A 233 -19.39 18.48 4.79
C PRO A 233 -19.08 17.83 6.13
N ARG A 234 -18.16 18.39 6.91
CA ARG A 234 -17.75 17.87 8.22
C ARG A 234 -17.78 19.00 9.25
N LEU A 235 -18.51 18.74 10.34
CA LEU A 235 -18.50 19.62 11.51
C LEU A 235 -17.40 19.10 12.46
N MET A 236 -16.40 19.92 12.72
CA MET A 236 -15.26 19.58 13.58
C MET A 236 -15.33 20.44 14.84
N LEU A 237 -15.54 19.80 16.00
CA LEU A 237 -15.69 20.45 17.30
C LEU A 237 -14.53 20.05 18.21
N LEU A 238 -13.70 21.01 18.61
CA LEU A 238 -12.64 20.82 19.58
C LEU A 238 -13.24 20.83 20.99
N VAL A 239 -12.96 19.77 21.78
CA VAL A 239 -13.42 19.67 23.17
C VAL A 239 -12.23 19.58 24.13
N PRO A 240 -12.26 20.34 25.25
CA PRO A 240 -11.11 20.41 26.14
C PRO A 240 -10.85 19.15 26.99
N MET A 241 -11.82 18.24 27.11
CA MET A 241 -11.84 17.20 28.15
C MET A 241 -12.02 15.75 27.65
N LEU A 242 -11.56 15.38 26.47
CA LEU A 242 -11.50 13.95 26.13
C LEU A 242 -10.18 13.35 26.64
N THR A 243 -10.29 12.45 27.64
CA THR A 243 -9.12 11.70 28.11
C THR A 243 -8.65 10.73 27.02
N PRO A 244 -7.34 10.39 26.98
CA PRO A 244 -6.81 9.43 25.99
C PRO A 244 -7.53 8.07 26.02
N ARG A 245 -8.05 7.65 27.18
CA ARG A 245 -8.85 6.41 27.32
C ARG A 245 -10.21 6.49 26.62
N LEU A 246 -10.92 7.60 26.77
CA LEU A 246 -12.19 7.84 26.06
C LEU A 246 -11.97 7.98 24.54
N SER A 247 -10.90 8.67 24.13
CA SER A 247 -10.53 8.78 22.72
C SER A 247 -10.19 7.42 22.09
N SER A 248 -9.50 6.53 22.82
CA SER A 248 -9.15 5.20 22.32
C SER A 248 -10.35 4.25 22.28
N LEU A 249 -11.29 4.34 23.21
CA LEU A 249 -12.55 3.59 23.18
C LEU A 249 -13.42 4.01 22.00
N TRP A 250 -13.51 5.32 21.77
CA TRP A 250 -14.25 5.88 20.65
C TRP A 250 -13.62 5.50 19.30
N LEU A 251 -12.30 5.56 19.19
CA LEU A 251 -11.58 5.10 18.01
C LEU A 251 -11.81 3.60 17.74
N GLY A 252 -11.82 2.78 18.80
CA GLY A 252 -12.16 1.36 18.72
C GLY A 252 -13.57 1.07 18.23
N LEU A 253 -14.53 1.95 18.54
CA LEU A 253 -15.90 1.85 18.06
C LEU A 253 -16.03 2.21 16.56
N VAL A 254 -15.27 3.25 16.13
CA VAL A 254 -15.36 3.80 14.77
C VAL A 254 -14.40 3.09 13.79
N THR A 255 -13.30 2.56 14.29
CA THR A 255 -12.26 1.91 13.46
C THR A 255 -11.76 0.60 14.09
N PRO A 256 -12.54 -0.49 14.08
CA PRO A 256 -12.21 -1.71 14.82
C PRO A 256 -10.88 -2.37 14.40
N VAL A 257 -10.43 -2.15 13.17
CA VAL A 257 -9.13 -2.66 12.67
C VAL A 257 -7.94 -1.93 13.31
N TYR A 258 -8.13 -0.68 13.68
CA TYR A 258 -7.07 0.20 14.21
C TYR A 258 -7.04 0.32 15.74
N ALA A 259 -7.94 -0.32 16.46
CA ALA A 259 -8.05 -0.14 17.91
C ALA A 259 -6.76 -0.47 18.69
N ARG A 260 -5.97 -1.45 18.23
CA ARG A 260 -4.69 -1.82 18.85
C ARG A 260 -3.54 -0.91 18.40
N ILE A 261 -3.45 -0.66 17.09
CA ILE A 261 -2.39 0.17 16.48
C ILE A 261 -2.71 1.65 16.72
N GLY A 262 -3.98 2.02 16.72
CA GLY A 262 -4.45 3.38 16.97
C GLY A 262 -4.01 3.96 18.31
N ARG A 263 -3.89 3.13 19.36
CA ARG A 263 -3.40 3.61 20.67
C ARG A 263 -1.95 4.06 20.62
N GLN A 264 -1.06 3.30 19.99
CA GLN A 264 0.36 3.65 19.85
C GLN A 264 0.55 4.89 18.97
N LEU A 265 -0.27 5.03 17.90
CA LEU A 265 -0.26 6.21 17.06
C LEU A 265 -0.78 7.45 17.79
N ILE A 266 -1.88 7.36 18.55
CA ILE A 266 -2.41 8.48 19.34
C ILE A 266 -1.39 8.98 20.36
N ASP A 267 -0.68 8.08 21.03
CA ASP A 267 0.36 8.48 21.97
C ASP A 267 1.51 9.23 21.28
N SER A 268 1.83 8.89 20.05
CA SER A 268 2.84 9.60 19.25
C SER A 268 2.35 10.97 18.72
N ILE A 269 1.08 11.08 18.38
CA ILE A 269 0.44 12.33 17.87
C ILE A 269 0.47 13.46 18.91
N ARG A 270 0.60 13.16 20.20
CA ARG A 270 0.62 14.15 21.29
C ARG A 270 1.91 14.95 21.36
N HIS A 271 2.93 14.55 20.64
CA HIS A 271 4.22 15.25 20.58
C HIS A 271 4.36 16.02 19.27
N PRO A 272 4.89 17.25 19.30
CA PRO A 272 5.23 17.97 18.08
C PRO A 272 6.20 17.16 17.23
N THR A 273 5.90 17.09 15.91
CA THR A 273 6.73 16.40 14.94
C THR A 273 7.00 17.32 13.76
N VAL A 274 7.73 18.39 14.03
CA VAL A 274 8.13 19.43 13.07
C VAL A 274 9.64 19.38 12.83
N VAL A 275 10.06 19.79 11.65
CA VAL A 275 11.48 19.87 11.27
C VAL A 275 12.10 21.12 11.91
N HIS A 276 13.16 20.93 12.66
CA HIS A 276 13.96 22.01 13.26
C HIS A 276 15.30 22.20 12.54
N ASP A 277 15.88 21.10 12.05
CA ASP A 277 17.16 21.14 11.34
C ASP A 277 16.93 21.13 9.82
N PRO A 278 17.32 22.23 9.09
CA PRO A 278 17.17 22.31 7.65
C PRO A 278 18.21 21.51 6.86
N ALA A 279 19.11 20.75 7.52
CA ALA A 279 20.24 20.07 6.90
C ALA A 279 19.81 19.17 5.72
N ALA A 280 18.64 18.53 5.78
CA ALA A 280 18.13 17.71 4.68
C ALA A 280 17.92 18.55 3.41
N ARG A 281 17.26 19.72 3.51
CA ARG A 281 17.01 20.61 2.36
C ARG A 281 18.30 21.22 1.80
N GLN A 282 19.32 21.39 2.64
CA GLN A 282 20.63 21.92 2.21
C GLN A 282 21.49 20.84 1.53
N THR A 283 21.29 19.58 1.89
CA THR A 283 22.10 18.46 1.39
C THR A 283 21.51 17.84 0.12
N PHE A 284 20.18 17.78 0.04
CA PHE A 284 19.48 17.16 -1.07
C PHE A 284 18.70 18.22 -1.86
N ASP A 285 18.80 18.14 -3.20
CA ASP A 285 18.02 19.00 -4.10
C ASP A 285 16.58 18.45 -4.24
N ILE A 286 15.85 18.48 -3.12
CA ILE A 286 14.47 18.01 -3.04
C ILE A 286 13.60 19.13 -2.45
N ASN A 287 12.56 19.49 -3.20
CA ASN A 287 11.54 20.46 -2.79
C ASN A 287 10.27 19.70 -2.41
N PRO A 288 10.07 19.39 -1.12
CA PRO A 288 8.90 18.63 -0.68
C PRO A 288 7.60 19.39 -0.94
N MET A 289 6.56 18.67 -1.36
CA MET A 289 5.26 19.28 -1.64
C MET A 289 4.51 19.65 -0.35
N GLY A 290 3.61 20.64 -0.49
CA GLY A 290 2.70 21.02 0.59
C GLY A 290 1.58 20.01 0.80
N ILE A 291 0.89 20.11 1.94
CA ILE A 291 -0.14 19.18 2.39
C ILE A 291 -1.31 19.06 1.40
N GLU A 292 -1.72 20.14 0.77
CA GLU A 292 -2.82 20.13 -0.19
C GLU A 292 -2.49 19.26 -1.41
N ASN A 293 -1.30 19.47 -1.97
CA ASN A 293 -0.81 18.69 -3.12
C ASN A 293 -0.53 17.24 -2.73
N ALA A 294 0.00 16.99 -1.53
CA ALA A 294 0.25 15.65 -1.02
C ALA A 294 -1.05 14.83 -0.91
N ILE A 295 -2.12 15.45 -0.37
CA ILE A 295 -3.44 14.81 -0.28
C ILE A 295 -4.07 14.64 -1.67
N ALA A 296 -4.01 15.67 -2.54
CA ALA A 296 -4.52 15.56 -3.91
C ALA A 296 -3.85 14.42 -4.68
N ARG A 297 -2.53 14.30 -4.55
CA ARG A 297 -1.75 13.23 -5.17
C ARG A 297 -2.07 11.86 -4.58
N ALA A 298 -2.22 11.76 -3.25
CA ALA A 298 -2.62 10.54 -2.60
C ALA A 298 -4.01 10.08 -3.06
N LEU A 299 -4.94 10.99 -3.28
CA LEU A 299 -6.27 10.70 -3.81
C LEU A 299 -6.24 10.33 -5.30
N GLY A 300 -5.42 11.01 -6.11
CA GLY A 300 -5.27 10.77 -7.55
C GLY A 300 -4.53 9.45 -7.86
N ASN A 301 -3.48 9.14 -7.10
CA ASN A 301 -2.69 7.92 -7.26
C ASN A 301 -3.29 6.71 -6.53
N GLU A 302 -4.43 6.89 -5.89
CA GLU A 302 -5.07 5.87 -5.06
C GLU A 302 -5.24 4.54 -5.80
N ASP A 303 -5.55 4.60 -7.07
CA ASP A 303 -5.82 3.44 -7.91
C ASP A 303 -4.53 2.71 -8.32
N GLN A 304 -3.49 3.45 -8.71
CA GLN A 304 -2.19 2.90 -9.10
C GLN A 304 -1.38 2.43 -7.88
N ALA A 305 -1.37 3.23 -6.80
CA ALA A 305 -0.61 2.94 -5.60
C ALA A 305 -1.21 1.79 -4.78
N PHE A 306 -2.53 1.59 -4.82
CA PHE A 306 -3.20 0.49 -4.15
C PHE A 306 -2.84 -0.88 -4.75
N ALA A 307 -2.64 -0.94 -6.08
CA ALA A 307 -2.20 -2.15 -6.75
C ALA A 307 -0.73 -2.51 -6.46
N GLN A 308 0.10 -1.53 -6.16
CA GLN A 308 1.55 -1.70 -6.13
C GLN A 308 2.13 -2.10 -4.77
N THR A 309 1.66 -1.52 -3.67
CA THR A 309 2.16 -1.83 -2.32
C THR A 309 1.04 -1.72 -1.32
N ARG A 310 0.51 -2.85 -0.91
CA ARG A 310 -0.52 -2.89 0.13
C ARG A 310 0.18 -3.05 1.48
N TRP A 311 -0.15 -2.20 2.44
CA TRP A 311 0.20 -2.42 3.85
C TRP A 311 -0.31 -3.80 4.34
N SER A 312 -1.42 -4.29 3.78
CA SER A 312 -1.98 -5.61 4.01
C SER A 312 -1.09 -6.78 3.58
N ASP A 313 -0.18 -6.57 2.64
CA ASP A 313 0.78 -7.61 2.25
C ASP A 313 1.73 -7.93 3.41
N THR A 314 1.95 -6.97 4.31
CA THR A 314 2.66 -7.17 5.59
C THR A 314 1.83 -7.98 6.59
N LEU A 315 0.49 -7.87 6.58
CA LEU A 315 -0.41 -8.65 7.45
C LEU A 315 -0.63 -10.07 6.93
N SER A 316 -0.73 -10.27 5.61
CA SER A 316 -0.84 -11.61 5.00
C SER A 316 0.42 -12.43 5.19
N SER A 317 1.56 -11.79 5.43
CA SER A 317 2.80 -12.48 5.80
C SER A 317 2.80 -13.04 7.24
N GLY A 318 1.84 -12.68 8.09
CA GLY A 318 1.80 -13.02 9.52
C GLY A 318 0.73 -14.03 9.94
N GLY A 319 -0.23 -14.43 9.12
CA GLY A 319 -1.33 -15.28 9.56
C GLY A 319 -2.14 -15.91 8.44
N VAL A 320 -2.86 -17.00 8.78
CA VAL A 320 -3.83 -17.70 7.94
C VAL A 320 -4.86 -16.68 7.42
N GLN A 321 -5.02 -16.56 6.11
CA GLN A 321 -6.11 -15.78 5.51
C GLN A 321 -7.44 -16.34 5.99
N PRO A 322 -8.35 -15.51 6.54
CA PRO A 322 -9.70 -15.97 6.83
C PRO A 322 -10.36 -16.35 5.50
N ARG A 323 -10.86 -17.57 5.39
CA ARG A 323 -11.60 -18.08 4.23
C ARG A 323 -12.97 -17.42 4.01
N TRP A 324 -13.25 -16.32 4.72
CA TRP A 324 -14.53 -15.61 4.69
C TRP A 324 -14.34 -14.15 4.27
N GLY A 325 -15.10 -13.77 3.26
CA GLY A 325 -15.07 -12.51 2.56
C GLY A 325 -15.07 -11.24 3.41
N GLY A 326 -14.57 -10.15 2.84
CA GLY A 326 -14.66 -8.81 3.41
C GLY A 326 -13.50 -8.40 4.31
N VAL A 327 -12.28 -8.43 3.80
CA VAL A 327 -11.13 -7.80 4.49
C VAL A 327 -11.22 -6.28 4.28
N ARG A 328 -11.25 -5.51 5.37
CA ARG A 328 -11.18 -4.05 5.31
C ARG A 328 -9.74 -3.58 5.23
N PHE A 329 -9.43 -2.83 4.17
CA PHE A 329 -8.16 -2.13 4.03
C PHE A 329 -8.41 -0.62 4.13
N GLY A 330 -8.14 -0.05 5.27
CA GLY A 330 -8.47 1.35 5.53
C GLY A 330 -9.98 1.60 5.45
N THR A 331 -10.41 2.44 4.52
CA THR A 331 -11.82 2.67 4.21
C THR A 331 -12.35 1.72 3.13
N ARG A 332 -11.48 1.12 2.33
CA ARG A 332 -11.86 0.21 1.25
C ARG A 332 -12.34 -1.13 1.79
N ILE A 333 -13.37 -1.63 1.18
CA ILE A 333 -13.94 -2.94 1.46
C ILE A 333 -13.52 -3.86 0.31
N VAL A 334 -12.91 -4.99 0.64
CA VAL A 334 -12.36 -5.93 -0.34
C VAL A 334 -12.96 -7.30 -0.10
N ASP A 335 -13.53 -7.90 -1.13
CA ASP A 335 -13.98 -9.29 -1.16
C ASP A 335 -13.11 -10.03 -2.19
N SER A 336 -12.19 -10.88 -1.71
CA SER A 336 -11.26 -11.63 -2.55
C SER A 336 -11.50 -13.12 -2.40
N ARG A 337 -11.53 -13.83 -3.52
CA ARG A 337 -11.82 -15.26 -3.61
C ARG A 337 -10.85 -15.92 -4.57
N GLU A 338 -10.52 -17.18 -4.30
CA GLU A 338 -9.59 -17.95 -5.12
C GLU A 338 -10.16 -19.32 -5.44
N VAL A 339 -9.78 -19.82 -6.62
CA VAL A 339 -10.05 -21.19 -7.04
C VAL A 339 -8.84 -21.72 -7.80
N LEU A 340 -8.49 -22.97 -7.56
CA LEU A 340 -7.47 -23.70 -8.32
C LEU A 340 -8.15 -24.47 -9.45
N VAL A 341 -7.63 -24.34 -10.67
CA VAL A 341 -8.12 -25.05 -11.87
C VAL A 341 -6.96 -25.84 -12.50
N PRO A 342 -7.20 -27.09 -12.94
CA PRO A 342 -6.15 -27.95 -13.51
C PRO A 342 -5.94 -27.65 -15.01
N VAL A 343 -5.68 -26.38 -15.33
CA VAL A 343 -5.41 -25.91 -16.71
C VAL A 343 -4.33 -24.84 -16.68
N PRO A 344 -3.57 -24.64 -17.78
CA PRO A 344 -2.54 -23.63 -17.87
C PRO A 344 -3.12 -22.20 -17.84
N PRO A 345 -2.28 -21.13 -17.57
CA PRO A 345 -2.74 -19.77 -17.36
C PRO A 345 -3.55 -19.17 -18.53
N ASP A 346 -3.19 -19.45 -19.76
CA ASP A 346 -3.88 -18.98 -20.96
C ASP A 346 -5.33 -19.54 -21.03
N ALA A 347 -5.50 -20.83 -20.75
CA ALA A 347 -6.83 -21.47 -20.68
C ALA A 347 -7.64 -20.97 -19.48
N ALA A 348 -6.99 -20.76 -18.33
CA ALA A 348 -7.62 -20.19 -17.13
C ALA A 348 -8.08 -18.75 -17.34
N PHE A 349 -7.37 -17.96 -18.14
CA PHE A 349 -7.67 -16.57 -18.43
C PHE A 349 -8.67 -16.38 -19.58
N ALA A 350 -8.84 -17.37 -20.47
CA ALA A 350 -9.73 -17.28 -21.63
C ALA A 350 -11.17 -16.84 -21.29
N PRO A 351 -11.88 -17.42 -20.29
CA PRO A 351 -13.20 -16.94 -19.89
C PRO A 351 -13.18 -15.53 -19.29
N ILE A 352 -12.12 -15.16 -18.55
CA ILE A 352 -11.97 -13.82 -17.97
C ILE A 352 -11.85 -12.78 -19.09
N ARG A 353 -11.09 -13.08 -20.12
CA ARG A 353 -10.93 -12.23 -21.28
C ARG A 353 -12.25 -11.96 -22.01
N ARG A 354 -13.21 -12.89 -21.99
CA ARG A 354 -14.51 -12.80 -22.68
C ARG A 354 -15.63 -12.19 -21.84
N ILE A 355 -15.37 -11.80 -20.59
CA ILE A 355 -16.39 -11.31 -19.67
C ILE A 355 -17.14 -10.09 -20.21
N GLY A 356 -18.46 -10.02 -19.96
CA GLY A 356 -19.35 -8.94 -20.41
C GLY A 356 -19.88 -9.09 -21.82
N GLY A 357 -20.68 -8.11 -22.29
CA GLY A 357 -21.34 -8.13 -23.58
C GLY A 357 -22.28 -9.34 -23.78
N GLU A 358 -22.13 -10.07 -24.90
CA GLU A 358 -22.94 -11.25 -25.19
C GLU A 358 -22.62 -12.44 -24.31
N THR A 359 -21.37 -12.62 -23.89
CA THR A 359 -20.96 -13.68 -22.97
C THR A 359 -21.58 -13.50 -21.57
N GLY A 360 -21.89 -12.26 -21.20
CA GLY A 360 -22.42 -11.93 -19.87
C GLY A 360 -21.38 -12.00 -18.76
N TRP A 361 -21.87 -12.09 -17.52
CA TRP A 361 -21.05 -12.02 -16.30
C TRP A 361 -20.91 -13.39 -15.61
N TYR A 362 -21.13 -14.46 -16.35
CA TYR A 362 -21.06 -15.86 -15.91
C TYR A 362 -22.03 -16.27 -14.81
N TYR A 363 -22.67 -15.32 -14.12
CA TYR A 363 -23.67 -15.64 -13.09
C TYR A 363 -24.66 -14.51 -12.90
N ALA A 364 -25.95 -14.87 -12.83
CA ALA A 364 -27.05 -13.97 -12.54
C ALA A 364 -27.12 -12.72 -13.46
N ASP A 365 -26.96 -12.88 -14.76
CA ASP A 365 -26.93 -11.80 -15.77
C ASP A 365 -28.14 -10.86 -15.68
N TRP A 366 -29.29 -11.39 -15.29
CA TRP A 366 -30.49 -10.58 -15.08
C TRP A 366 -30.30 -9.53 -13.96
N LEU A 367 -29.52 -9.82 -12.91
CA LEU A 367 -29.20 -8.86 -11.85
C LEU A 367 -28.26 -7.75 -12.38
N TRP A 368 -27.30 -8.10 -13.21
CA TRP A 368 -26.43 -7.12 -13.86
C TRP A 368 -27.22 -6.21 -14.80
N ARG A 369 -28.17 -6.76 -15.57
CA ARG A 369 -29.10 -5.97 -16.41
C ARG A 369 -30.00 -5.08 -15.57
N LEU A 370 -30.58 -5.60 -14.48
CA LEU A 370 -31.38 -4.82 -13.55
C LEU A 370 -30.56 -3.67 -12.93
N ARG A 371 -29.33 -3.95 -12.53
CA ARG A 371 -28.42 -2.93 -11.99
C ARG A 371 -28.12 -1.84 -13.03
N GLY A 372 -27.87 -2.23 -14.27
CA GLY A 372 -27.67 -1.30 -15.38
C GLY A 372 -28.91 -0.45 -15.66
N PHE A 373 -30.10 -1.03 -15.55
CA PHE A 373 -31.37 -0.29 -15.71
C PHE A 373 -31.57 0.73 -14.57
N ILE A 374 -31.33 0.33 -13.32
CA ILE A 374 -31.38 1.26 -12.15
C ILE A 374 -30.38 2.38 -12.34
N ASP A 375 -29.17 2.09 -12.83
CA ASP A 375 -28.14 3.11 -13.08
C ASP A 375 -28.62 4.17 -14.09
N LEU A 376 -29.32 3.76 -15.14
CA LEU A 376 -29.95 4.68 -16.11
C LEU A 376 -30.99 5.58 -15.46
N LEU A 377 -31.82 5.03 -14.56
CA LEU A 377 -32.86 5.82 -13.86
C LEU A 377 -32.26 6.93 -13.01
N VAL A 378 -31.08 6.70 -12.42
CA VAL A 378 -30.36 7.71 -11.63
C VAL A 378 -29.39 8.57 -12.47
N GLY A 379 -29.46 8.44 -13.81
CA GLY A 379 -28.65 9.22 -14.75
C GLY A 379 -27.19 8.75 -14.85
N GLY A 380 -26.93 7.47 -14.63
CA GLY A 380 -25.66 6.82 -14.90
C GLY A 380 -25.54 6.29 -16.33
N VAL A 381 -24.47 5.55 -16.61
CA VAL A 381 -24.13 5.06 -17.97
C VAL A 381 -24.95 3.82 -18.39
N GLY A 382 -25.44 3.04 -17.43
CA GLY A 382 -26.14 1.78 -17.68
C GLY A 382 -25.29 0.74 -18.45
N SER A 383 -25.93 -0.37 -18.83
CA SER A 383 -25.28 -1.45 -19.62
C SER A 383 -25.34 -1.25 -21.13
N ARG A 384 -25.60 -0.02 -21.61
CA ARG A 384 -25.82 0.25 -23.06
C ARG A 384 -24.57 0.21 -23.91
N ARG A 385 -23.38 0.30 -23.32
CA ARG A 385 -22.12 0.42 -24.07
C ARG A 385 -21.66 -0.90 -24.68
N GLY A 386 -22.10 -2.03 -24.11
CA GLY A 386 -21.73 -3.36 -24.58
C GLY A 386 -20.23 -3.58 -24.56
N ARG A 387 -19.77 -4.42 -25.48
CA ARG A 387 -18.37 -4.78 -25.67
C ARG A 387 -18.01 -4.59 -27.17
N ARG A 388 -16.83 -4.02 -27.45
CA ARG A 388 -16.41 -3.72 -28.83
C ARG A 388 -15.95 -4.96 -29.59
N HIS A 389 -15.18 -5.84 -28.94
CA HIS A 389 -14.67 -7.09 -29.50
C HIS A 389 -15.04 -8.28 -28.65
N ALA A 390 -15.49 -9.37 -29.22
CA ALA A 390 -15.92 -10.57 -28.50
C ALA A 390 -14.77 -11.23 -27.72
N GLU A 391 -13.54 -11.21 -28.26
CA GLU A 391 -12.40 -11.96 -27.76
C GLU A 391 -11.34 -11.11 -27.06
N TRP A 392 -11.26 -9.81 -27.35
CA TRP A 392 -10.17 -8.95 -26.88
C TRP A 392 -10.66 -7.75 -26.07
N LEU A 393 -9.83 -7.33 -25.13
CA LEU A 393 -10.02 -6.13 -24.33
C LEU A 393 -8.75 -5.27 -24.38
N TYR A 394 -8.92 -3.97 -24.42
CA TYR A 394 -7.82 -3.01 -24.37
C TYR A 394 -8.02 -2.03 -23.23
N PRO A 395 -6.94 -1.58 -22.55
CA PRO A 395 -7.04 -0.52 -21.55
C PRO A 395 -7.75 0.71 -22.11
N GLY A 396 -8.70 1.25 -21.34
CA GLY A 396 -9.53 2.38 -21.72
C GLY A 396 -10.85 2.02 -22.44
N GLU A 397 -11.04 0.77 -22.89
CA GLU A 397 -12.32 0.32 -23.47
C GLU A 397 -13.39 0.13 -22.39
N THR A 398 -14.64 0.14 -22.86
CA THR A 398 -15.80 -0.09 -21.98
C THR A 398 -16.36 -1.49 -22.19
N VAL A 399 -16.72 -2.13 -21.09
CA VAL A 399 -17.45 -3.41 -21.04
C VAL A 399 -18.70 -3.17 -20.20
N ASP A 400 -19.85 -3.05 -20.84
CA ASP A 400 -21.12 -2.67 -20.20
C ASP A 400 -20.98 -1.33 -19.45
N PHE A 401 -21.02 -1.33 -18.11
CA PHE A 401 -20.82 -0.15 -17.26
C PHE A 401 -19.44 -0.12 -16.60
N TRP A 402 -18.52 -0.95 -17.04
CA TRP A 402 -17.15 -1.00 -16.57
C TRP A 402 -16.20 -0.41 -17.60
N ARG A 403 -15.09 0.13 -17.13
CA ARG A 403 -13.94 0.54 -17.95
C ARG A 403 -12.75 -0.36 -17.63
N VAL A 404 -12.08 -0.84 -18.67
CA VAL A 404 -10.85 -1.60 -18.54
C VAL A 404 -9.73 -0.66 -18.10
N GLU A 405 -9.21 -0.85 -16.91
CA GLU A 405 -8.04 -0.10 -16.41
C GLU A 405 -6.73 -0.83 -16.70
N ILE A 406 -6.69 -2.13 -16.43
CA ILE A 406 -5.53 -2.97 -16.65
C ILE A 406 -5.96 -4.19 -17.44
N PHE A 407 -5.21 -4.52 -18.47
CA PHE A 407 -5.31 -5.77 -19.19
C PHE A 407 -3.90 -6.28 -19.47
N GLU A 408 -3.49 -7.33 -18.77
CA GLU A 408 -2.27 -8.10 -19.01
C GLU A 408 -2.70 -9.49 -19.46
N GLN A 409 -2.39 -9.84 -20.69
CA GLN A 409 -2.80 -11.11 -21.28
C GLN A 409 -2.35 -12.28 -20.42
N ASP A 410 -3.25 -13.24 -20.22
CA ASP A 410 -3.08 -14.49 -19.45
C ASP A 410 -2.71 -14.27 -17.97
N ARG A 411 -2.79 -13.02 -17.48
CA ARG A 411 -2.38 -12.67 -16.12
C ARG A 411 -3.39 -11.83 -15.34
N GLN A 412 -3.85 -10.68 -15.88
CA GLN A 412 -4.65 -9.73 -15.09
C GLN A 412 -5.67 -8.97 -15.94
N LEU A 413 -6.89 -8.87 -15.43
CA LEU A 413 -7.91 -7.95 -15.87
C LEU A 413 -8.42 -7.14 -14.69
N ARG A 414 -8.39 -5.81 -14.80
CA ARG A 414 -8.97 -4.91 -13.81
C ARG A 414 -9.96 -3.97 -14.46
N LEU A 415 -11.16 -3.94 -13.90
CA LEU A 415 -12.30 -3.18 -14.37
C LEU A 415 -12.67 -2.12 -13.32
N PHE A 416 -12.87 -0.88 -13.76
CA PHE A 416 -13.39 0.22 -12.96
C PHE A 416 -14.87 0.46 -13.25
N ALA A 417 -15.70 0.58 -12.22
CA ALA A 417 -17.13 0.83 -12.37
C ALA A 417 -17.41 2.31 -12.68
N GLU A 418 -18.00 2.58 -13.83
CA GLU A 418 -18.47 3.91 -14.24
C GLU A 418 -19.94 4.17 -13.89
N MET A 419 -20.63 3.16 -13.34
CA MET A 419 -21.99 3.33 -12.82
C MET A 419 -22.01 4.30 -11.63
N LYS A 420 -23.15 4.95 -11.40
CA LYS A 420 -23.33 5.79 -10.22
C LYS A 420 -23.39 4.96 -8.94
N LEU A 421 -22.37 5.16 -8.12
CA LEU A 421 -22.21 4.51 -6.82
C LEU A 421 -21.96 5.59 -5.75
N PRO A 422 -22.35 5.34 -4.50
CA PRO A 422 -21.92 6.18 -3.39
C PRO A 422 -20.48 5.84 -2.97
N GLY A 423 -19.56 5.83 -3.95
CA GLY A 423 -18.18 5.41 -3.83
C GLY A 423 -17.57 5.07 -5.18
N ARG A 424 -16.45 4.35 -5.16
CA ARG A 424 -15.78 3.81 -6.34
C ARG A 424 -15.68 2.30 -6.21
N ALA A 425 -15.78 1.57 -7.32
CA ALA A 425 -15.72 0.12 -7.28
C ALA A 425 -14.81 -0.42 -8.41
N TRP A 426 -14.12 -1.50 -8.11
CA TRP A 426 -13.32 -2.26 -9.06
C TRP A 426 -13.63 -3.74 -8.95
N LEU A 427 -13.50 -4.41 -10.08
CA LEU A 427 -13.52 -5.87 -10.18
C LEU A 427 -12.22 -6.30 -10.87
N GLU A 428 -11.46 -7.14 -10.19
CA GLU A 428 -10.14 -7.58 -10.63
C GLU A 428 -10.09 -9.10 -10.70
N PHE A 429 -9.49 -9.60 -11.75
CA PHE A 429 -9.18 -11.01 -11.94
C PHE A 429 -7.68 -11.16 -12.15
N GLU A 430 -7.07 -12.08 -11.43
CA GLU A 430 -5.65 -12.42 -11.54
C GLU A 430 -5.52 -13.92 -11.76
N VAL A 431 -4.60 -14.32 -12.63
CA VAL A 431 -4.27 -15.73 -12.89
C VAL A 431 -2.78 -15.94 -12.60
N GLU A 432 -2.48 -16.88 -11.74
CA GLU A 432 -1.11 -17.27 -11.38
C GLU A 432 -0.93 -18.75 -11.71
N GLY A 433 0.12 -19.09 -12.49
CA GLY A 433 0.45 -20.48 -12.81
C GLY A 433 1.06 -21.22 -11.60
N GLU A 434 0.60 -22.45 -11.35
CA GLU A 434 1.14 -23.39 -10.35
C GLU A 434 1.44 -24.73 -11.03
N GLY A 435 2.58 -24.85 -11.74
CA GLY A 435 2.91 -26.03 -12.55
C GLY A 435 1.96 -26.18 -13.74
N GLU A 436 1.24 -27.31 -13.84
CA GLU A 436 0.21 -27.58 -14.87
C GLU A 436 -1.18 -27.01 -14.49
N ALA A 437 -1.31 -26.43 -13.32
CA ALA A 437 -2.55 -25.83 -12.83
C ALA A 437 -2.42 -24.31 -12.76
N SER A 438 -3.55 -23.63 -12.58
CA SER A 438 -3.59 -22.19 -12.37
C SER A 438 -4.50 -21.82 -11.23
N ARG A 439 -4.12 -20.77 -10.50
CA ARG A 439 -4.94 -20.15 -9.47
C ARG A 439 -5.62 -18.93 -10.06
N ILE A 440 -6.95 -18.94 -10.09
CA ILE A 440 -7.76 -17.77 -10.46
C ILE A 440 -8.16 -17.05 -9.17
N ARG A 441 -7.82 -15.77 -9.07
CA ARG A 441 -8.25 -14.88 -7.99
C ARG A 441 -9.20 -13.82 -8.53
N GLN A 442 -10.36 -13.71 -7.91
CA GLN A 442 -11.35 -12.66 -8.17
C GLN A 442 -11.41 -11.74 -6.96
N THR A 443 -11.21 -10.44 -7.17
CA THR A 443 -11.23 -9.43 -6.12
C THR A 443 -12.20 -8.31 -6.46
N ALA A 444 -13.25 -8.14 -5.65
CA ALA A 444 -14.13 -6.99 -5.71
C ALA A 444 -13.67 -5.96 -4.67
N ILE A 445 -13.46 -4.73 -5.11
CA ILE A 445 -12.96 -3.63 -4.28
C ILE A 445 -14.02 -2.53 -4.29
N PHE A 446 -14.42 -2.04 -3.13
CA PHE A 446 -15.31 -0.89 -2.99
C PHE A 446 -14.72 0.16 -2.05
N ASP A 447 -14.64 1.38 -2.53
CA ASP A 447 -14.18 2.56 -1.79
C ASP A 447 -15.37 3.45 -1.48
N PRO A 448 -16.05 3.25 -0.31
CA PRO A 448 -17.25 3.99 0.03
C PRO A 448 -16.96 5.45 0.30
N VAL A 449 -17.84 6.35 -0.15
CA VAL A 449 -17.82 7.77 0.20
C VAL A 449 -18.85 8.05 1.29
N GLY A 450 -18.36 8.37 2.48
CA GLY A 450 -19.19 8.66 3.64
C GLY A 450 -20.00 7.47 4.15
N VAL A 451 -20.91 7.75 5.09
CA VAL A 451 -21.77 6.74 5.74
C VAL A 451 -22.70 6.04 4.75
N TRP A 452 -23.22 6.77 3.77
CA TRP A 452 -24.12 6.22 2.76
C TRP A 452 -23.47 5.19 1.87
N GLY A 453 -22.17 5.38 1.52
CA GLY A 453 -21.40 4.39 0.79
C GLY A 453 -21.23 3.10 1.58
N GLN A 454 -20.99 3.21 2.89
CA GLN A 454 -20.87 2.03 3.75
C GLN A 454 -22.20 1.28 3.88
N LEU A 455 -23.30 2.01 4.12
CA LEU A 455 -24.64 1.42 4.21
C LEU A 455 -25.00 0.69 2.92
N TYR A 456 -24.75 1.32 1.77
CA TYR A 456 -24.94 0.71 0.45
C TYR A 456 -24.24 -0.65 0.34
N TRP A 457 -22.97 -0.74 0.72
CA TRP A 457 -22.22 -1.99 0.66
C TRP A 457 -22.81 -3.06 1.57
N TYR A 458 -23.10 -2.74 2.83
CA TYR A 458 -23.59 -3.73 3.79
C TYR A 458 -24.99 -4.25 3.44
N VAL A 459 -25.85 -3.42 2.91
CA VAL A 459 -27.19 -3.83 2.44
C VAL A 459 -27.07 -4.79 1.25
N LEU A 460 -26.13 -4.53 0.33
CA LEU A 460 -25.92 -5.36 -0.85
C LEU A 460 -24.95 -6.54 -0.63
N TYR A 461 -24.30 -6.60 0.52
CA TYR A 461 -23.27 -7.62 0.78
C TYR A 461 -23.76 -9.06 0.63
N PRO A 462 -24.93 -9.48 1.12
CA PRO A 462 -25.44 -10.85 0.92
C PRO A 462 -25.60 -11.18 -0.57
N LEU A 463 -26.07 -10.22 -1.36
CA LEU A 463 -26.24 -10.37 -2.80
C LEU A 463 -24.86 -10.46 -3.51
N HIS A 464 -23.92 -9.62 -3.14
CA HIS A 464 -22.54 -9.68 -3.66
C HIS A 464 -21.88 -11.02 -3.37
N GLN A 465 -22.08 -11.58 -2.16
CA GLN A 465 -21.56 -12.91 -1.80
C GLN A 465 -22.06 -13.98 -2.78
N LEU A 466 -23.36 -13.98 -3.10
CA LEU A 466 -23.97 -14.95 -4.01
C LEU A 466 -23.44 -14.77 -5.44
N ILE A 467 -23.44 -13.51 -5.94
CA ILE A 467 -23.04 -13.20 -7.32
C ILE A 467 -21.57 -13.54 -7.54
N PHE A 468 -20.67 -13.07 -6.69
CA PHE A 468 -19.23 -13.25 -6.90
C PHE A 468 -18.79 -14.70 -6.70
N ALA A 469 -19.39 -15.43 -5.76
CA ALA A 469 -19.12 -16.86 -5.61
C ALA A 469 -19.60 -17.67 -6.83
N GLY A 470 -20.78 -17.34 -7.35
CA GLY A 470 -21.32 -17.96 -8.56
C GLY A 470 -20.50 -17.64 -9.80
N MET A 471 -20.10 -16.38 -9.96
CA MET A 471 -19.25 -15.92 -11.06
C MET A 471 -17.91 -16.66 -11.09
N LEU A 472 -17.16 -16.69 -10.00
CA LEU A 472 -15.86 -17.37 -9.95
C LEU A 472 -15.97 -18.86 -10.23
N ARG A 473 -17.00 -19.53 -9.68
CA ARG A 473 -17.25 -20.95 -9.93
C ARG A 473 -17.53 -21.23 -11.41
N ASN A 474 -18.34 -20.39 -12.06
CA ASN A 474 -18.69 -20.59 -13.48
C ASN A 474 -17.52 -20.21 -14.41
N ILE A 475 -16.70 -19.21 -14.05
CA ILE A 475 -15.44 -18.90 -14.75
C ILE A 475 -14.51 -20.11 -14.67
N ALA A 476 -14.33 -20.71 -13.47
CA ALA A 476 -13.51 -21.89 -13.31
C ALA A 476 -14.02 -23.10 -14.11
N ALA A 477 -15.33 -23.30 -14.17
CA ALA A 477 -15.94 -24.35 -14.99
C ALA A 477 -15.72 -24.11 -16.49
N ALA A 478 -15.87 -22.88 -16.97
CA ALA A 478 -15.63 -22.51 -18.36
C ALA A 478 -14.15 -22.68 -18.74
N ALA A 479 -13.22 -22.35 -17.85
CA ALA A 479 -11.78 -22.57 -18.04
C ALA A 479 -11.44 -24.06 -18.26
N GLN A 480 -12.10 -24.95 -17.54
CA GLN A 480 -11.88 -26.40 -17.65
C GLN A 480 -12.52 -27.03 -18.90
N GLN A 481 -13.55 -26.40 -19.47
CA GLN A 481 -14.24 -26.90 -20.67
C GLN A 481 -13.44 -26.67 -21.97
N GLY A 482 -12.32 -25.95 -21.90
CA GLY A 482 -11.30 -25.92 -22.95
C GLY A 482 -11.79 -25.35 -24.29
N GLU A 483 -12.25 -24.11 -24.33
CA GLU A 483 -12.37 -23.40 -25.60
C GLU A 483 -10.99 -22.90 -26.05
N THR A 484 -10.45 -23.49 -27.11
CA THR A 484 -9.16 -23.19 -27.72
C THR A 484 -9.01 -21.71 -28.05
N THR A 485 -7.88 -21.13 -27.69
CA THR A 485 -7.53 -19.73 -27.95
C THR A 485 -7.31 -19.50 -29.44
N PRO A 486 -8.01 -18.56 -30.11
CA PRO A 486 -7.60 -18.11 -31.44
C PRO A 486 -6.29 -17.33 -31.34
N GLU A 487 -5.36 -17.52 -32.28
CA GLU A 487 -4.13 -16.71 -32.36
C GLU A 487 -4.51 -15.22 -32.44
N GLY A 488 -3.94 -14.43 -31.49
CA GLY A 488 -4.25 -13.02 -31.37
C GLY A 488 -3.73 -12.16 -32.52
N PRO A 489 -4.37 -11.04 -32.82
CA PRO A 489 -3.83 -10.08 -33.78
C PRO A 489 -2.50 -9.53 -33.22
N LYS A 490 -1.46 -9.51 -34.09
CA LYS A 490 -0.16 -8.91 -33.77
C LYS A 490 -0.36 -7.45 -33.32
N PRO A 491 0.37 -6.98 -32.30
CA PRO A 491 0.27 -5.59 -31.85
C PRO A 491 0.54 -4.66 -33.04
N ILE A 492 -0.39 -3.75 -33.29
CA ILE A 492 -0.20 -2.67 -34.27
C ILE A 492 0.89 -1.76 -33.69
N ALA A 493 2.06 -1.75 -34.33
CA ALA A 493 3.11 -0.80 -34.01
C ALA A 493 2.53 0.62 -34.20
N LEU A 494 2.46 1.37 -33.11
CA LEU A 494 2.18 2.81 -33.19
C LEU A 494 3.40 3.47 -33.86
N GLU A 495 3.30 3.73 -35.16
CA GLU A 495 4.20 4.67 -35.83
C GLU A 495 4.02 6.03 -35.18
N THR A 496 5.03 6.46 -34.43
CA THR A 496 5.18 7.84 -33.96
C THR A 496 5.33 8.76 -35.16
N ARG A 497 4.33 9.58 -35.38
CA ARG A 497 4.44 10.83 -36.14
C ARG A 497 4.48 12.02 -35.20
#